data_bb767e68e8f15a9ec3c17d386345a5b2
#
_entry.id   bb767e68e8f15a9ec3c17d386345a5b2
#
_cell.length_a   1.000
_cell.length_b   1.000
_cell.length_c   1.000
_cell.angle_alpha   90.00
_cell.angle_beta   90.00
_cell.angle_gamma   90.00
#
_symmetry.space_group_name_H-M   'P 1'
#
loop_
_entity.id
_entity.type
_entity.pdbx_description
1 polymer ?
#
loop_
_entity_poly.entity_id
_entity_poly.type
_entity_poly.pdbx_seq_one_letter_code
_entity_poly.pdbx_strand_id
1 'polypeptide(L)'
;TTQYSGSFNCTTGNSEFSYTPILSTDSKYANILGFSNNKYMVRAEITNPPANKTLSASGSHTASELNTPFTVRFTLVNQSGTTLTGETANMSDVLFVSDMSGLSILEIILWPINQVIKIAQWLFSGFKWPYDNRDMFGQPMIIKYAPKLTTCSFDNAGLTVALPTLGIPQLSASSQPGLTPFSLNMSCQNVGVNGNSDRAIEMFLSSTQLLSTDSSVLIDSSSSAAQGVGLRLIKRDAPQTPVTFSTSTTNRGNATMIFSVAAGAALDEHFTLPMAAYYYVWAPDQVSQGKINTSATLNIIYP
;
A
#
# COMPACT_ATOMS: atom_id res chain seq x y z
N THR A 1 -25.36 9.56 -11.68
CA THR A 1 -26.46 9.33 -12.64
C THR A 1 -25.99 8.32 -13.66
N THR A 2 -26.85 7.36 -14.00
CA THR A 2 -26.61 6.41 -15.11
C THR A 2 -26.46 7.14 -16.43
N GLN A 3 -25.78 6.52 -17.39
CA GLN A 3 -25.54 7.07 -18.73
C GLN A 3 -25.96 6.02 -19.78
N TYR A 4 -27.23 5.65 -19.76
CA TYR A 4 -27.75 4.72 -20.76
C TYR A 4 -27.82 5.43 -22.12
N SER A 5 -27.47 4.69 -23.17
CA SER A 5 -27.44 5.21 -24.55
C SER A 5 -28.15 4.25 -25.50
N GLY A 6 -28.69 4.80 -26.57
CA GLY A 6 -29.47 4.06 -27.56
C GLY A 6 -30.95 4.43 -27.55
N SER A 7 -31.77 3.60 -28.20
CA SER A 7 -33.20 3.76 -28.27
C SER A 7 -33.92 2.41 -28.02
N PHE A 8 -35.17 2.47 -27.60
CA PHE A 8 -36.04 1.33 -27.40
C PHE A 8 -37.48 1.69 -27.77
N ASN A 9 -38.33 0.69 -27.84
CA ASN A 9 -39.71 0.88 -28.25
C ASN A 9 -40.68 0.32 -27.21
N CYS A 10 -41.60 1.16 -26.73
CA CYS A 10 -42.69 0.77 -25.86
C CYS A 10 -43.88 0.37 -26.69
N THR A 11 -44.27 -0.92 -26.63
CA THR A 11 -45.40 -1.44 -27.40
C THR A 11 -46.77 -1.05 -26.84
N THR A 12 -46.80 -0.72 -25.54
CA THR A 12 -48.01 -0.27 -24.82
C THR A 12 -47.72 1.00 -24.04
N GLY A 13 -48.75 1.83 -23.79
CA GLY A 13 -48.62 2.93 -22.80
C GLY A 13 -48.45 2.39 -21.38
N ASN A 14 -47.87 3.19 -20.50
CA ASN A 14 -47.56 2.85 -19.11
C ASN A 14 -46.58 1.64 -18.94
N SER A 15 -45.56 1.60 -19.77
CA SER A 15 -44.49 0.63 -19.65
C SER A 15 -43.70 0.86 -18.35
N GLU A 16 -43.50 -0.20 -17.56
CA GLU A 16 -42.83 -0.16 -16.28
C GLU A 16 -41.39 -0.71 -16.39
N PHE A 17 -40.42 -0.01 -15.80
CA PHE A 17 -39.01 -0.36 -15.81
C PHE A 17 -38.51 -0.52 -14.39
N SER A 18 -37.83 -1.63 -14.11
CA SER A 18 -37.22 -1.94 -12.84
C SER A 18 -35.70 -1.77 -12.88
N TYR A 19 -35.14 -1.22 -11.82
CA TYR A 19 -33.70 -1.08 -11.66
C TYR A 19 -33.18 -2.12 -10.69
N THR A 20 -32.19 -2.90 -11.13
CA THR A 20 -31.52 -3.92 -10.31
C THR A 20 -30.11 -3.43 -9.97
N PRO A 21 -29.82 -3.10 -8.70
CA PRO A 21 -28.46 -2.83 -8.24
C PRO A 21 -27.72 -4.15 -8.05
N ILE A 22 -26.63 -4.35 -8.77
CA ILE A 22 -25.78 -5.55 -8.65
C ILE A 22 -24.93 -5.46 -7.38
N LEU A 23 -24.41 -4.27 -7.09
CA LEU A 23 -23.70 -3.97 -5.83
C LEU A 23 -24.75 -3.68 -4.74
N SER A 24 -25.45 -4.71 -4.27
CA SER A 24 -26.52 -4.58 -3.28
C SER A 24 -26.01 -4.72 -1.85
N THR A 25 -26.59 -3.98 -0.92
CA THR A 25 -26.34 -4.11 0.53
C THR A 25 -26.71 -5.49 1.06
N ASP A 26 -27.65 -6.18 0.43
CA ASP A 26 -28.14 -7.51 0.83
C ASP A 26 -27.28 -8.65 0.27
N SER A 27 -26.40 -8.36 -0.67
CA SER A 27 -25.50 -9.32 -1.30
C SER A 27 -24.22 -9.46 -0.47
N LYS A 28 -24.19 -10.38 0.49
CA LYS A 28 -23.10 -10.54 1.47
C LYS A 28 -21.71 -10.84 0.86
N TYR A 29 -21.62 -11.22 -0.42
CA TYR A 29 -20.37 -11.66 -1.04
C TYR A 29 -20.05 -10.98 -2.38
N ALA A 30 -21.06 -10.55 -3.14
CA ALA A 30 -20.87 -10.04 -4.50
C ALA A 30 -20.30 -8.62 -4.56
N ASN A 31 -20.31 -7.89 -3.45
CA ASN A 31 -19.91 -6.48 -3.35
C ASN A 31 -18.57 -6.24 -2.64
N ILE A 32 -17.83 -7.30 -2.28
CA ILE A 32 -16.51 -7.18 -1.67
C ILE A 32 -15.44 -7.54 -2.68
N LEU A 33 -14.57 -6.59 -2.97
CA LEU A 33 -13.50 -6.65 -3.95
C LEU A 33 -12.15 -6.72 -3.25
N GLY A 34 -11.40 -7.79 -3.45
CA GLY A 34 -10.08 -8.01 -2.86
C GLY A 34 -8.96 -7.56 -3.79
N PHE A 35 -8.64 -6.26 -3.80
CA PHE A 35 -7.61 -5.66 -4.63
C PHE A 35 -6.20 -6.13 -4.24
N SER A 36 -5.31 -6.17 -5.22
CA SER A 36 -3.89 -6.57 -5.06
C SER A 36 -3.76 -7.92 -4.35
N ASN A 37 -4.45 -8.95 -4.87
CA ASN A 37 -4.49 -10.31 -4.31
C ASN A 37 -5.01 -10.35 -2.85
N ASN A 38 -6.15 -9.71 -2.61
CA ASN A 38 -6.80 -9.60 -1.29
C ASN A 38 -6.01 -8.79 -0.25
N LYS A 39 -5.03 -8.01 -0.65
CA LYS A 39 -4.33 -7.10 0.27
C LYS A 39 -5.28 -6.03 0.81
N TYR A 40 -6.20 -5.55 -0.02
CA TYR A 40 -7.17 -4.52 0.33
C TYR A 40 -8.58 -5.00 -0.03
N MET A 41 -9.39 -5.19 1.01
CA MET A 41 -10.78 -5.62 0.85
C MET A 41 -11.68 -4.38 0.89
N VAL A 42 -12.31 -4.08 -0.25
CA VAL A 42 -13.20 -2.94 -0.41
C VAL A 42 -14.61 -3.43 -0.68
N ARG A 43 -15.55 -3.06 0.18
CA ARG A 43 -16.98 -3.22 -0.09
C ARG A 43 -17.46 -2.04 -0.90
N ALA A 44 -18.13 -2.31 -2.03
CA ALA A 44 -18.81 -1.34 -2.86
C ALA A 44 -20.33 -1.60 -2.81
N GLU A 45 -21.12 -0.62 -2.43
CA GLU A 45 -22.57 -0.77 -2.23
C GLU A 45 -23.34 0.39 -2.88
N ILE A 46 -24.39 0.07 -3.62
CA ILE A 46 -25.38 1.08 -4.02
C ILE A 46 -26.33 1.29 -2.84
N THR A 47 -26.23 2.44 -2.19
CA THR A 47 -26.96 2.74 -0.96
C THR A 47 -28.33 3.36 -1.20
N ASN A 48 -28.61 3.84 -2.39
CA ASN A 48 -29.86 4.45 -2.79
C ASN A 48 -30.29 3.87 -4.12
N PRO A 49 -30.83 2.63 -4.15
CA PRO A 49 -31.30 2.01 -5.39
C PRO A 49 -32.45 2.83 -5.95
N PRO A 50 -32.47 3.07 -7.29
CA PRO A 50 -33.55 3.81 -7.89
C PRO A 50 -34.89 3.08 -7.79
N ALA A 51 -35.97 3.85 -7.62
CA ALA A 51 -37.32 3.31 -7.72
C ALA A 51 -37.67 2.96 -9.18
N ASN A 52 -38.62 2.05 -9.37
CA ASN A 52 -39.16 1.75 -10.69
C ASN A 52 -39.64 3.01 -11.41
N LYS A 53 -39.52 3.02 -12.71
CA LYS A 53 -39.92 4.13 -13.56
C LYS A 53 -41.01 3.68 -14.56
N THR A 54 -42.03 4.55 -14.73
CA THR A 54 -43.09 4.31 -15.72
C THR A 54 -43.00 5.35 -16.82
N LEU A 55 -43.07 4.90 -18.09
CA LEU A 55 -43.22 5.74 -19.24
C LEU A 55 -44.63 5.59 -19.78
N SER A 56 -45.39 6.70 -19.84
CA SER A 56 -46.82 6.70 -20.19
C SER A 56 -47.08 6.67 -21.69
N ALA A 57 -46.13 7.01 -22.53
CA ALA A 57 -46.25 7.03 -23.97
C ALA A 57 -45.82 5.69 -24.59
N SER A 58 -46.54 5.23 -25.60
CA SER A 58 -46.11 4.18 -26.52
C SER A 58 -45.23 4.74 -27.63
N GLY A 59 -44.44 3.92 -28.28
CA GLY A 59 -43.61 4.29 -29.42
C GLY A 59 -42.10 4.34 -29.07
N SER A 60 -41.34 5.08 -29.86
CA SER A 60 -39.89 5.14 -29.74
C SER A 60 -39.47 6.08 -28.64
N HIS A 61 -38.54 5.60 -27.79
CA HIS A 61 -37.95 6.33 -26.67
C HIS A 61 -36.42 6.31 -26.74
N THR A 62 -35.78 7.28 -26.11
CA THR A 62 -34.32 7.31 -25.93
C THR A 62 -33.94 6.66 -24.59
N ALA A 63 -32.85 5.91 -24.57
CA ALA A 63 -32.38 5.26 -23.36
C ALA A 63 -32.07 6.28 -22.22
N SER A 64 -31.73 7.51 -22.56
CA SER A 64 -31.50 8.61 -21.61
C SER A 64 -32.74 8.95 -20.77
N GLU A 65 -33.95 8.64 -21.25
CA GLU A 65 -35.20 8.80 -20.47
C GLU A 65 -35.23 7.89 -19.26
N LEU A 66 -34.45 6.79 -19.24
CA LEU A 66 -34.30 5.86 -18.13
C LEU A 66 -33.13 6.20 -17.20
N ASN A 67 -32.38 7.29 -17.49
CA ASN A 67 -31.29 7.70 -16.61
C ASN A 67 -31.81 8.11 -15.24
N THR A 68 -31.05 7.70 -14.21
CA THR A 68 -31.43 7.85 -12.81
C THR A 68 -30.20 8.09 -11.93
N PRO A 69 -30.31 8.92 -10.89
CA PRO A 69 -29.23 9.07 -9.91
C PRO A 69 -29.09 7.83 -9.03
N PHE A 70 -27.87 7.50 -8.66
CA PHE A 70 -27.56 6.48 -7.68
C PHE A 70 -26.31 6.85 -6.91
N THR A 71 -26.14 6.30 -5.71
CA THR A 71 -24.98 6.56 -4.85
C THR A 71 -24.27 5.24 -4.57
N VAL A 72 -22.93 5.22 -4.79
CA VAL A 72 -22.09 4.10 -4.42
C VAL A 72 -21.27 4.51 -3.19
N ARG A 73 -21.30 3.67 -2.16
CA ARG A 73 -20.47 3.79 -0.98
C ARG A 73 -19.36 2.76 -1.03
N PHE A 74 -18.14 3.20 -0.71
CA PHE A 74 -16.97 2.34 -0.58
C PHE A 74 -16.53 2.28 0.88
N THR A 75 -16.26 1.07 1.38
CA THR A 75 -15.82 0.84 2.76
C THR A 75 -14.71 -0.20 2.78
N LEU A 76 -13.62 0.07 3.50
CA LEU A 76 -12.61 -0.94 3.80
C LEU A 76 -13.17 -1.93 4.81
N VAL A 77 -13.01 -3.22 4.54
CA VAL A 77 -13.56 -4.30 5.38
C VAL A 77 -12.53 -5.41 5.58
N ASN A 78 -12.72 -6.22 6.62
CA ASN A 78 -11.89 -7.40 6.91
C ASN A 78 -12.60 -8.71 6.55
N GLN A 79 -13.42 -8.69 5.49
CA GLN A 79 -14.22 -9.84 5.06
C GLN A 79 -13.74 -10.29 3.69
N SER A 80 -13.74 -11.60 3.47
CA SER A 80 -13.38 -12.19 2.17
C SER A 80 -14.41 -11.83 1.09
N GLY A 81 -13.94 -11.70 -0.14
CA GLY A 81 -14.74 -11.41 -1.32
C GLY A 81 -14.06 -11.93 -2.58
N THR A 82 -14.33 -11.29 -3.71
CA THR A 82 -13.73 -11.65 -5.00
C THR A 82 -12.28 -11.17 -5.07
N THR A 83 -11.35 -12.10 -5.29
CA THR A 83 -9.92 -11.79 -5.45
C THR A 83 -9.65 -11.13 -6.80
N LEU A 84 -8.96 -9.99 -6.77
CA LEU A 84 -8.46 -9.26 -7.92
C LEU A 84 -6.93 -9.21 -7.85
N THR A 85 -6.26 -9.55 -8.95
CA THR A 85 -4.78 -9.55 -9.01
C THR A 85 -4.20 -8.15 -8.98
N GLY A 86 -4.93 -7.16 -9.51
CA GLY A 86 -4.50 -5.77 -9.64
C GLY A 86 -5.26 -4.79 -8.76
N GLU A 87 -5.13 -3.53 -9.11
CA GLU A 87 -5.74 -2.38 -8.44
C GLU A 87 -7.06 -1.94 -9.07
N THR A 88 -7.54 -2.65 -10.10
CA THR A 88 -8.69 -2.24 -10.91
C THR A 88 -9.70 -3.37 -11.04
N ALA A 89 -10.97 -3.07 -10.78
CA ALA A 89 -12.12 -3.90 -11.08
C ALA A 89 -12.92 -3.28 -12.23
N ASN A 90 -13.02 -3.99 -13.34
CA ASN A 90 -13.84 -3.60 -14.49
C ASN A 90 -15.17 -4.35 -14.42
N MET A 91 -16.24 -3.63 -14.15
CA MET A 91 -17.60 -4.19 -14.09
C MET A 91 -18.38 -3.75 -15.32
N SER A 92 -18.94 -4.71 -16.07
CA SER A 92 -19.75 -4.38 -17.23
C SER A 92 -21.00 -3.60 -16.84
N ASP A 93 -21.60 -3.98 -15.70
CA ASP A 93 -22.87 -3.42 -15.24
C ASP A 93 -22.95 -3.46 -13.71
N VAL A 94 -23.21 -2.31 -13.09
CA VAL A 94 -23.40 -2.20 -11.63
C VAL A 94 -24.82 -1.82 -11.26
N LEU A 95 -25.54 -1.20 -12.18
CA LEU A 95 -26.95 -0.87 -12.08
C LEU A 95 -27.59 -1.12 -13.45
N PHE A 96 -28.68 -1.80 -13.46
CA PHE A 96 -29.23 -2.41 -14.64
C PHE A 96 -30.73 -2.13 -14.73
N VAL A 97 -31.26 -1.87 -15.91
CA VAL A 97 -32.68 -1.61 -16.13
C VAL A 97 -33.32 -2.69 -16.97
N SER A 98 -34.47 -3.17 -16.55
CA SER A 98 -35.23 -4.22 -17.20
C SER A 98 -36.66 -3.76 -17.46
N ASP A 99 -37.22 -4.22 -18.58
CA ASP A 99 -38.62 -4.00 -18.94
C ASP A 99 -39.52 -5.01 -18.20
N MET A 100 -40.40 -4.49 -17.35
CA MET A 100 -41.36 -5.25 -16.55
C MET A 100 -42.74 -5.33 -17.25
N SER A 101 -42.90 -4.73 -18.40
CA SER A 101 -44.18 -4.62 -19.08
C SER A 101 -44.71 -6.00 -19.48
N GLY A 102 -46.00 -6.25 -19.24
CA GLY A 102 -46.68 -7.49 -19.60
C GLY A 102 -46.30 -8.73 -18.78
N LEU A 103 -45.59 -8.57 -17.66
CA LEU A 103 -45.34 -9.66 -16.70
C LEU A 103 -46.63 -10.04 -15.99
N SER A 104 -46.86 -11.35 -15.80
CA SER A 104 -47.89 -11.88 -14.92
C SER A 104 -47.55 -11.64 -13.44
N ILE A 105 -48.53 -11.71 -12.57
CA ILE A 105 -48.34 -11.57 -11.11
C ILE A 105 -47.29 -12.57 -10.58
N LEU A 106 -47.30 -13.80 -11.08
CA LEU A 106 -46.33 -14.82 -10.69
C LEU A 106 -44.90 -14.45 -11.12
N GLU A 107 -44.72 -13.95 -12.32
CA GLU A 107 -43.40 -13.50 -12.82
C GLU A 107 -42.88 -12.30 -12.03
N ILE A 108 -43.76 -11.37 -11.65
CA ILE A 108 -43.37 -10.24 -10.78
C ILE A 108 -42.90 -10.73 -9.39
N ILE A 109 -43.59 -11.72 -8.81
CA ILE A 109 -43.20 -12.31 -7.52
C ILE A 109 -41.86 -13.06 -7.62
N LEU A 110 -41.59 -13.74 -8.72
CA LEU A 110 -40.36 -14.50 -8.94
C LEU A 110 -39.21 -13.64 -9.44
N TRP A 111 -39.45 -12.41 -9.86
CA TRP A 111 -38.44 -11.51 -10.41
C TRP A 111 -37.22 -11.31 -9.48
N PRO A 112 -37.37 -11.02 -8.17
CA PRO A 112 -36.22 -10.86 -7.29
C PRO A 112 -35.36 -12.12 -7.21
N ILE A 113 -35.95 -13.30 -7.24
CA ILE A 113 -35.22 -14.59 -7.18
C ILE A 113 -34.36 -14.76 -8.44
N ASN A 114 -34.94 -14.48 -9.62
CA ASN A 114 -34.22 -14.54 -10.89
C ASN A 114 -33.03 -13.56 -10.90
N GLN A 115 -33.21 -12.35 -10.34
CA GLN A 115 -32.15 -11.37 -10.26
C GLN A 115 -31.00 -11.84 -9.32
N VAL A 116 -31.30 -12.51 -8.21
CA VAL A 116 -30.27 -13.09 -7.32
C VAL A 116 -29.45 -14.16 -8.05
N ILE A 117 -30.09 -15.00 -8.85
CA ILE A 117 -29.39 -16.01 -9.67
C ILE A 117 -28.46 -15.33 -10.69
N LYS A 118 -28.94 -14.29 -11.36
CA LYS A 118 -28.13 -13.52 -12.31
C LYS A 118 -26.94 -12.82 -11.64
N ILE A 119 -27.12 -12.28 -10.45
CA ILE A 119 -26.03 -11.68 -9.66
C ILE A 119 -24.96 -12.72 -9.32
N ALA A 120 -25.37 -13.94 -8.94
CA ALA A 120 -24.42 -15.02 -8.73
C ALA A 120 -23.64 -15.37 -10.01
N GLN A 121 -24.34 -15.50 -11.14
CA GLN A 121 -23.70 -15.75 -12.43
C GLN A 121 -22.75 -14.61 -12.83
N TRP A 122 -23.13 -13.36 -12.62
CA TRP A 122 -22.30 -12.19 -12.85
C TRP A 122 -20.99 -12.26 -12.05
N LEU A 123 -21.05 -12.64 -10.78
CA LEU A 123 -19.87 -12.77 -9.92
C LEU A 123 -18.90 -13.84 -10.45
N PHE A 124 -19.40 -14.99 -10.87
CA PHE A 124 -18.58 -16.10 -11.36
C PHE A 124 -18.10 -15.94 -12.80
N SER A 125 -18.71 -15.04 -13.58
CA SER A 125 -18.33 -14.78 -14.98
C SER A 125 -17.29 -13.67 -15.17
N GLY A 126 -16.66 -13.20 -14.09
CA GLY A 126 -15.73 -12.07 -14.15
C GLY A 126 -16.44 -10.72 -14.35
N PHE A 127 -17.55 -10.52 -13.64
CA PHE A 127 -18.35 -9.30 -13.63
C PHE A 127 -19.06 -9.00 -14.98
N LYS A 128 -19.50 -10.04 -15.69
CA LYS A 128 -20.28 -9.91 -16.92
C LYS A 128 -21.74 -10.29 -16.65
N TRP A 129 -22.65 -9.36 -16.95
CA TRP A 129 -24.08 -9.59 -16.72
C TRP A 129 -24.65 -10.64 -17.70
N PRO A 130 -25.41 -11.65 -17.23
CA PRO A 130 -26.07 -12.64 -18.09
C PRO A 130 -27.37 -12.06 -18.64
N TYR A 131 -27.28 -11.26 -19.70
CA TYR A 131 -28.45 -10.63 -20.35
C TYR A 131 -29.51 -11.62 -20.81
N ASP A 132 -30.76 -11.25 -20.64
CA ASP A 132 -31.90 -11.90 -21.23
C ASP A 132 -32.72 -10.89 -22.07
N ASN A 133 -33.86 -11.33 -22.61
CA ASN A 133 -34.68 -10.52 -23.50
C ASN A 133 -35.41 -9.34 -22.82
N ARG A 134 -35.44 -9.28 -21.51
CA ARG A 134 -36.01 -8.16 -20.73
C ARG A 134 -34.99 -7.17 -20.27
N ASP A 135 -33.76 -7.57 -20.29
CA ASP A 135 -32.65 -6.76 -19.89
C ASP A 135 -32.33 -5.74 -20.99
N MET A 136 -32.32 -4.47 -20.65
CA MET A 136 -32.20 -3.40 -21.64
C MET A 136 -30.84 -2.71 -21.63
N PHE A 137 -30.53 -2.10 -20.52
CA PHE A 137 -29.33 -1.28 -20.40
C PHE A 137 -28.65 -1.50 -19.06
N GLY A 138 -27.32 -1.60 -19.05
CA GLY A 138 -26.49 -1.67 -17.88
C GLY A 138 -25.60 -0.43 -17.75
N GLN A 139 -25.27 -0.08 -16.52
CA GLN A 139 -24.31 0.97 -16.21
C GLN A 139 -22.94 0.34 -15.89
N PRO A 140 -21.96 0.45 -16.78
CA PRO A 140 -20.60 -0.01 -16.48
C PRO A 140 -19.93 0.88 -15.45
N MET A 141 -19.00 0.31 -14.68
CA MET A 141 -18.19 1.02 -13.72
C MET A 141 -16.79 0.42 -13.63
N ILE A 142 -15.81 1.30 -13.53
CA ILE A 142 -14.42 0.93 -13.22
C ILE A 142 -14.14 1.42 -11.80
N ILE A 143 -13.79 0.48 -10.92
CA ILE A 143 -13.38 0.78 -9.55
C ILE A 143 -11.87 0.58 -9.47
N LYS A 144 -11.14 1.64 -9.10
CA LYS A 144 -9.70 1.57 -8.88
C LYS A 144 -9.40 1.88 -7.41
N TYR A 145 -8.63 0.99 -6.78
CA TYR A 145 -8.10 1.18 -5.45
C TYR A 145 -6.58 1.01 -5.43
N ALA A 146 -5.88 2.12 -5.37
CA ALA A 146 -4.43 2.20 -5.37
C ALA A 146 -3.98 3.16 -4.25
N PRO A 147 -3.95 2.69 -2.99
CA PRO A 147 -3.56 3.55 -1.87
C PRO A 147 -2.10 3.95 -2.00
N LYS A 148 -1.81 5.22 -1.77
CA LYS A 148 -0.44 5.70 -1.63
C LYS A 148 0.02 5.41 -0.22
N LEU A 149 0.98 4.49 -0.07
CA LEU A 149 1.50 4.09 1.22
C LEU A 149 2.61 5.04 1.69
N THR A 150 2.72 5.20 3.00
CA THR A 150 3.81 5.96 3.62
C THR A 150 5.16 5.39 3.17
N THR A 151 6.03 6.26 2.65
CA THR A 151 7.34 5.91 2.11
C THR A 151 8.36 6.92 2.61
N CYS A 152 9.50 6.44 3.13
CA CYS A 152 10.59 7.28 3.60
C CYS A 152 11.80 7.19 2.69
N SER A 153 12.58 8.26 2.66
CA SER A 153 13.84 8.37 1.91
C SER A 153 14.93 8.99 2.76
N PHE A 154 16.19 8.70 2.41
CA PHE A 154 17.38 9.27 3.03
C PHE A 154 17.82 10.50 2.24
N ASP A 155 17.69 11.70 2.84
CA ASP A 155 17.87 12.98 2.12
C ASP A 155 19.34 13.29 1.85
N ASN A 156 20.24 12.92 2.74
CA ASN A 156 21.68 13.16 2.58
C ASN A 156 22.44 11.87 2.21
N ALA A 157 21.91 11.11 1.27
CA ALA A 157 22.59 9.95 0.69
C ALA A 157 23.95 10.35 0.11
N GLY A 158 24.95 9.48 0.30
CA GLY A 158 26.33 9.78 -0.05
C GLY A 158 27.06 10.65 1.00
N LEU A 159 26.47 10.81 2.20
CA LEU A 159 27.12 11.48 3.32
C LEU A 159 28.51 10.89 3.60
N THR A 160 29.52 11.76 3.66
CA THR A 160 30.87 11.41 4.10
C THR A 160 31.11 11.92 5.50
N VAL A 161 31.49 11.02 6.40
CA VAL A 161 31.85 11.36 7.80
C VAL A 161 33.38 11.27 7.95
N ALA A 162 34.02 12.40 8.06
CA ALA A 162 35.47 12.46 8.24
C ALA A 162 35.83 12.47 9.73
N LEU A 163 36.49 11.41 10.22
CA LEU A 163 36.99 11.34 11.57
C LEU A 163 38.37 12.05 11.66
N PRO A 164 38.72 12.57 12.83
CA PRO A 164 40.04 13.21 13.03
C PRO A 164 41.18 12.22 12.86
N THR A 165 42.33 12.69 12.34
CA THR A 165 43.54 11.90 12.33
C THR A 165 44.08 11.75 13.75
N LEU A 166 44.31 10.51 14.19
CA LEU A 166 44.84 10.19 15.50
C LEU A 166 46.16 9.44 15.38
N GLY A 167 47.09 9.73 16.31
CA GLY A 167 48.24 8.86 16.51
C GLY A 167 47.86 7.55 17.18
N ILE A 168 48.65 6.50 16.99
CA ILE A 168 48.40 5.17 17.62
C ILE A 168 48.20 5.26 19.13
N PRO A 169 48.99 6.02 19.90
CA PRO A 169 48.77 6.15 21.36
C PRO A 169 47.41 6.77 21.73
N GLN A 170 46.86 7.61 20.86
CA GLN A 170 45.57 8.27 21.11
C GLN A 170 44.37 7.33 20.96
N LEU A 171 44.53 6.20 20.27
CA LEU A 171 43.49 5.19 20.11
C LEU A 171 43.10 4.51 21.43
N SER A 172 43.97 4.52 22.43
CA SER A 172 43.72 3.99 23.78
C SER A 172 43.41 5.06 24.83
N ALA A 173 43.40 6.34 24.44
CA ALA A 173 43.21 7.46 25.35
C ALA A 173 41.76 7.62 25.85
N SER A 174 40.78 7.02 25.13
CA SER A 174 39.37 7.02 25.52
C SER A 174 38.70 5.74 25.06
N SER A 175 37.50 5.48 25.56
CA SER A 175 36.64 4.35 25.09
C SER A 175 36.06 4.57 23.69
N GLN A 176 36.02 5.81 23.21
CA GLN A 176 35.47 6.19 21.89
C GLN A 176 36.42 7.21 21.23
N PRO A 177 37.65 6.79 20.85
CA PRO A 177 38.63 7.69 20.28
C PRO A 177 38.17 8.25 18.93
N GLY A 178 38.39 9.55 18.75
CA GLY A 178 37.96 10.23 17.51
C GLY A 178 36.46 10.34 17.31
N LEU A 179 35.68 10.30 18.38
CA LEU A 179 34.20 10.38 18.30
C LEU A 179 33.75 11.58 17.47
N THR A 180 33.06 11.29 16.36
CA THR A 180 32.62 12.29 15.42
C THR A 180 31.10 12.16 15.21
N PRO A 181 30.30 13.16 15.60
CA PRO A 181 28.86 13.16 15.42
C PRO A 181 28.48 13.41 13.96
N PHE A 182 27.39 12.82 13.55
CA PHE A 182 26.71 13.08 12.28
C PHE A 182 25.20 12.80 12.39
N SER A 183 24.43 13.16 11.39
CA SER A 183 23.00 12.94 11.38
C SER A 183 22.55 12.32 10.06
N LEU A 184 21.61 11.38 10.14
CA LEU A 184 20.90 10.85 8.99
C LEU A 184 19.58 11.62 8.86
N ASN A 185 19.41 12.37 7.77
CA ASN A 185 18.22 13.18 7.52
C ASN A 185 17.21 12.38 6.71
N MET A 186 16.00 12.29 7.20
CA MET A 186 14.93 11.48 6.64
C MET A 186 13.75 12.34 6.23
N SER A 187 13.15 12.00 5.10
CA SER A 187 11.87 12.53 4.62
C SER A 187 10.91 11.42 4.33
N CYS A 188 9.66 11.55 4.80
CA CYS A 188 8.60 10.59 4.58
C CYS A 188 7.45 11.26 3.81
N GLN A 189 6.87 10.54 2.85
CA GLN A 189 5.74 10.97 2.02
C GLN A 189 4.53 10.12 2.31
N ASN A 190 3.35 10.64 1.98
CA ASN A 190 2.05 9.97 2.17
C ASN A 190 1.82 9.56 3.63
N VAL A 191 2.30 10.36 4.57
CA VAL A 191 1.89 10.26 5.98
C VAL A 191 0.41 10.59 6.05
N GLY A 192 -0.37 9.82 6.82
CA GLY A 192 -1.81 9.99 6.92
C GLY A 192 -2.24 11.36 7.43
N VAL A 193 -3.52 11.70 7.24
CA VAL A 193 -4.09 13.04 7.58
C VAL A 193 -3.88 13.41 9.05
N ASN A 194 -3.73 12.39 9.91
CA ASN A 194 -3.50 12.57 11.37
C ASN A 194 -2.00 12.58 11.74
N GLY A 195 -1.09 12.64 10.76
CA GLY A 195 0.35 12.55 11.01
C GLY A 195 0.83 11.15 11.42
N ASN A 196 0.07 10.10 11.05
CA ASN A 196 0.40 8.73 11.38
C ASN A 196 0.87 7.95 10.15
N SER A 197 1.82 7.02 10.35
CA SER A 197 2.21 6.07 9.29
C SER A 197 1.09 5.06 9.04
N ASP A 198 0.75 4.79 7.78
CA ASP A 198 -0.25 3.78 7.42
C ASP A 198 0.31 2.35 7.42
N ARG A 199 1.63 2.20 7.54
CA ARG A 199 2.31 0.90 7.61
C ARG A 199 3.52 0.96 8.53
N ALA A 200 3.97 -0.20 8.99
CA ALA A 200 5.20 -0.31 9.75
C ALA A 200 6.42 0.05 8.88
N ILE A 201 7.40 0.72 9.48
CA ILE A 201 8.67 1.10 8.85
C ILE A 201 9.79 0.70 9.80
N GLU A 202 10.83 0.08 9.25
CA GLU A 202 12.06 -0.25 9.98
C GLU A 202 13.26 0.23 9.18
N MET A 203 14.27 0.74 9.89
CA MET A 203 15.53 1.18 9.30
C MET A 203 16.70 0.51 9.99
N PHE A 204 17.67 0.06 9.21
CA PHE A 204 18.90 -0.56 9.70
C PHE A 204 20.06 -0.27 8.74
N LEU A 205 21.28 -0.51 9.22
CA LEU A 205 22.48 -0.36 8.42
C LEU A 205 23.02 -1.72 7.97
N SER A 206 23.53 -1.78 6.76
CA SER A 206 24.24 -2.94 6.22
C SER A 206 25.61 -2.54 5.66
N SER A 207 26.54 -3.48 5.66
CA SER A 207 27.83 -3.33 5.00
C SER A 207 28.40 -4.67 4.57
N THR A 208 29.19 -4.67 3.51
CA THR A 208 30.04 -5.81 3.12
C THR A 208 31.45 -5.71 3.70
N GLN A 209 31.78 -4.58 4.34
CA GLN A 209 33.09 -4.28 4.91
C GLN A 209 33.06 -4.45 6.43
N LEU A 210 32.70 -5.64 6.90
CA LEU A 210 32.58 -5.98 8.32
C LEU A 210 33.72 -6.88 8.78
N LEU A 211 34.13 -6.70 10.02
CA LEU A 211 34.99 -7.68 10.68
C LEU A 211 34.23 -9.00 10.80
N SER A 212 34.83 -10.10 10.36
CA SER A 212 34.15 -11.40 10.28
C SER A 212 33.71 -11.95 11.65
N THR A 213 34.37 -11.53 12.72
CA THR A 213 34.09 -11.96 14.09
C THR A 213 33.21 -10.99 14.88
N ASP A 214 32.96 -9.79 14.36
CA ASP A 214 32.18 -8.76 15.04
C ASP A 214 31.44 -7.86 14.05
N SER A 215 30.14 -8.10 13.89
CA SER A 215 29.29 -7.33 12.99
C SER A 215 29.05 -5.87 13.38
N SER A 216 29.63 -5.40 14.48
CA SER A 216 29.59 -3.98 14.88
C SER A 216 30.82 -3.18 14.40
N VAL A 217 31.80 -3.85 13.76
CA VAL A 217 33.06 -3.23 13.35
C VAL A 217 33.13 -3.15 11.83
N LEU A 218 33.15 -1.93 11.32
CA LEU A 218 33.45 -1.63 9.92
C LEU A 218 34.97 -1.62 9.73
N ILE A 219 35.45 -2.30 8.71
CA ILE A 219 36.88 -2.37 8.37
C ILE A 219 37.14 -1.85 6.95
N ASP A 220 38.36 -1.42 6.70
CA ASP A 220 38.87 -1.21 5.36
C ASP A 220 39.77 -2.41 5.02
N SER A 221 39.43 -3.14 4.00
CA SER A 221 40.16 -4.34 3.56
C SER A 221 41.19 -4.05 2.46
N SER A 222 41.45 -2.78 2.14
CA SER A 222 42.46 -2.40 1.16
C SER A 222 43.88 -2.68 1.69
N SER A 223 44.81 -2.94 0.79
CA SER A 223 46.21 -3.26 1.16
C SER A 223 46.97 -2.11 1.81
N SER A 224 46.51 -0.87 1.67
CA SER A 224 47.09 0.35 2.27
C SER A 224 46.38 0.80 3.54
N ALA A 225 45.37 0.04 4.00
CA ALA A 225 44.61 0.40 5.17
C ALA A 225 45.40 0.22 6.46
N ALA A 226 45.09 1.02 7.50
CA ALA A 226 45.52 0.76 8.85
C ALA A 226 45.07 -0.62 9.31
N GLN A 227 45.95 -1.41 9.89
CA GLN A 227 45.68 -2.73 10.42
C GLN A 227 45.25 -2.69 11.87
N GLY A 228 44.44 -3.66 12.31
CA GLY A 228 44.02 -3.81 13.71
C GLY A 228 43.04 -2.78 14.21
N VAL A 229 42.60 -1.85 13.36
CA VAL A 229 41.65 -0.76 13.70
C VAL A 229 40.49 -0.76 12.70
N GLY A 230 39.32 -0.49 13.21
CA GLY A 230 38.10 -0.28 12.41
C GLY A 230 37.28 0.88 12.97
N LEU A 231 36.06 1.01 12.50
CA LEU A 231 35.11 2.01 12.98
C LEU A 231 33.89 1.34 13.58
N ARG A 232 33.37 1.93 14.64
CA ARG A 232 32.05 1.63 15.21
C ARG A 232 31.15 2.83 15.11
N LEU A 233 29.87 2.58 14.96
CA LEU A 233 28.81 3.57 15.02
C LEU A 233 27.98 3.40 16.29
N ILE A 234 27.47 4.51 16.79
CA ILE A 234 26.50 4.54 17.90
C ILE A 234 25.32 5.43 17.53
N LYS A 235 24.18 5.14 18.12
CA LYS A 235 23.07 6.10 18.22
C LYS A 235 23.38 7.05 19.37
N ARG A 236 23.09 8.34 19.19
CA ARG A 236 23.35 9.35 20.23
C ARG A 236 22.47 9.15 21.48
N ASP A 237 21.33 8.51 21.35
CA ASP A 237 20.44 8.13 22.44
C ASP A 237 20.86 6.82 23.16
N ALA A 238 21.79 6.06 22.57
CA ALA A 238 22.34 4.83 23.14
C ALA A 238 23.87 4.78 22.97
N PRO A 239 24.62 5.72 23.58
CA PRO A 239 26.05 5.94 23.30
C PRO A 239 26.97 4.81 23.75
N GLN A 240 26.50 3.91 24.61
CA GLN A 240 27.29 2.77 25.09
C GLN A 240 27.07 1.47 24.28
N THR A 241 26.14 1.49 23.33
CA THR A 241 25.78 0.30 22.55
C THR A 241 26.18 0.49 21.09
N PRO A 242 27.23 -0.18 20.61
CA PRO A 242 27.59 -0.13 19.19
C PRO A 242 26.48 -0.65 18.30
N VAL A 243 26.28 0.01 17.18
CA VAL A 243 25.37 -0.44 16.13
C VAL A 243 25.93 -1.71 15.48
N THR A 244 25.11 -2.73 15.36
CA THR A 244 25.42 -3.94 14.58
C THR A 244 24.85 -3.80 13.17
N PHE A 245 25.56 -4.34 12.18
CA PHE A 245 25.23 -4.23 10.76
C PHE A 245 24.72 -5.57 10.22
N SER A 246 23.83 -5.48 9.22
CA SER A 246 23.49 -6.63 8.38
C SER A 246 24.47 -6.75 7.21
N THR A 247 24.65 -7.95 6.68
CA THR A 247 25.29 -8.17 5.38
C THR A 247 24.31 -8.09 4.21
N SER A 248 23.01 -8.01 4.48
CA SER A 248 21.93 -7.89 3.50
C SER A 248 21.32 -6.50 3.50
N THR A 249 20.97 -6.00 2.33
CA THR A 249 20.25 -4.72 2.18
C THR A 249 18.73 -4.85 2.35
N THR A 250 18.21 -6.07 2.34
CA THR A 250 16.76 -6.35 2.40
C THR A 250 16.34 -7.11 3.65
N ASN A 251 17.29 -7.72 4.36
CA ASN A 251 17.04 -8.49 5.57
C ASN A 251 17.87 -7.91 6.73
N ARG A 252 17.17 -7.38 7.73
CA ARG A 252 17.83 -6.83 8.93
C ARG A 252 18.57 -7.91 9.74
N GLY A 253 18.00 -9.11 9.83
CA GLY A 253 18.54 -10.12 10.72
C GLY A 253 18.66 -9.61 12.16
N ASN A 254 19.85 -9.78 12.74
CA ASN A 254 20.20 -9.33 14.10
C ASN A 254 20.80 -7.90 14.12
N ALA A 255 20.83 -7.19 13.00
CA ALA A 255 21.32 -5.81 12.95
C ALA A 255 20.48 -4.87 13.83
N THR A 256 21.13 -3.86 14.38
CA THR A 256 20.47 -2.85 15.21
C THR A 256 19.38 -2.15 14.42
N MET A 257 18.19 -2.08 14.99
CA MET A 257 17.12 -1.23 14.47
C MET A 257 17.41 0.22 14.86
N ILE A 258 17.83 1.04 13.89
CA ILE A 258 18.17 2.44 14.17
C ILE A 258 16.95 3.35 14.25
N PHE A 259 15.85 2.94 13.60
CA PHE A 259 14.55 3.59 13.68
C PHE A 259 13.45 2.59 13.39
N SER A 260 12.30 2.72 14.05
CA SER A 260 11.09 1.98 13.73
C SER A 260 9.85 2.78 14.08
N VAL A 261 8.80 2.58 13.31
CA VAL A 261 7.46 3.07 13.58
C VAL A 261 6.46 1.97 13.25
N ALA A 262 5.46 1.77 14.11
CA ALA A 262 4.38 0.82 13.87
C ALA A 262 3.33 1.43 12.94
N ALA A 263 2.56 0.57 12.26
CA ALA A 263 1.38 1.01 11.53
C ALA A 263 0.39 1.73 12.47
N GLY A 264 -0.11 2.88 12.06
CA GLY A 264 -1.00 3.73 12.86
C GLY A 264 -0.30 4.62 13.88
N ALA A 265 1.02 4.51 14.07
CA ALA A 265 1.77 5.37 14.98
C ALA A 265 2.17 6.71 14.33
N ALA A 266 2.38 7.72 15.17
CA ALA A 266 2.80 9.05 14.72
C ALA A 266 4.15 9.00 13.99
N LEU A 267 4.25 9.74 12.90
CA LEU A 267 5.45 9.86 12.08
C LEU A 267 5.57 11.28 11.56
N ASP A 268 6.67 11.93 11.85
CA ASP A 268 7.01 13.22 11.26
C ASP A 268 7.43 13.05 9.80
N GLU A 269 7.03 13.96 8.95
CA GLU A 269 7.42 13.96 7.52
C GLU A 269 8.93 14.22 7.34
N HIS A 270 9.55 14.91 8.28
CA HIS A 270 10.99 15.20 8.31
C HIS A 270 11.54 14.95 9.70
N PHE A 271 12.59 14.15 9.79
CA PHE A 271 13.28 13.91 11.06
C PHE A 271 14.74 13.58 10.83
N THR A 272 15.52 13.64 11.88
CA THR A 272 16.95 13.29 11.89
C THR A 272 17.21 12.17 12.88
N LEU A 273 18.15 11.29 12.52
CA LEU A 273 18.67 10.25 13.40
C LEU A 273 20.09 10.65 13.81
N PRO A 274 20.31 11.15 15.04
CA PRO A 274 21.63 11.55 15.51
C PRO A 274 22.50 10.31 15.77
N MET A 275 23.66 10.26 15.13
CA MET A 275 24.63 9.19 15.20
C MET A 275 26.02 9.73 15.56
N ALA A 276 26.94 8.83 15.83
CA ALA A 276 28.38 9.17 15.90
C ALA A 276 29.22 7.97 15.48
N ALA A 277 30.38 8.24 14.95
CA ALA A 277 31.40 7.25 14.61
C ALA A 277 32.66 7.44 15.43
N TYR A 278 33.37 6.34 15.71
CA TYR A 278 34.65 6.39 16.44
C TYR A 278 35.54 5.24 16.03
N TYR A 279 36.85 5.38 16.28
CA TYR A 279 37.80 4.30 16.03
C TYR A 279 37.69 3.20 17.08
N TYR A 280 37.81 1.96 16.63
CA TYR A 280 37.81 0.78 17.48
C TYR A 280 39.01 -0.13 17.18
N VAL A 281 39.84 -0.38 18.18
CA VAL A 281 40.98 -1.29 18.07
C VAL A 281 40.50 -2.71 18.32
N TRP A 282 40.48 -3.53 17.29
CA TRP A 282 40.04 -4.91 17.36
C TRP A 282 41.19 -5.92 17.41
N ALA A 283 42.42 -5.51 17.04
CA ALA A 283 43.64 -6.31 17.14
C ALA A 283 44.81 -5.43 17.59
N PRO A 284 44.98 -5.23 18.93
CA PRO A 284 45.97 -4.30 19.47
C PRO A 284 47.39 -4.58 19.03
N ASP A 285 47.78 -5.85 18.90
CA ASP A 285 49.12 -6.25 18.48
C ASP A 285 49.42 -6.04 16.98
N GLN A 286 48.39 -5.70 16.18
CA GLN A 286 48.49 -5.53 14.74
C GLN A 286 48.29 -4.06 14.29
N VAL A 287 48.10 -3.14 15.24
CA VAL A 287 47.83 -1.74 14.93
C VAL A 287 48.95 -1.13 14.10
N SER A 288 48.61 -0.64 12.92
CA SER A 288 49.55 0.05 12.04
C SER A 288 49.02 1.40 11.58
N GLN A 289 49.95 2.26 11.11
CA GLN A 289 49.56 3.49 10.45
C GLN A 289 48.93 3.21 9.10
N GLY A 290 47.96 4.05 8.70
CA GLY A 290 47.28 3.94 7.42
C GLY A 290 45.98 4.75 7.43
N LYS A 291 45.30 4.71 6.31
CA LYS A 291 43.96 5.29 6.19
C LYS A 291 42.91 4.21 6.47
N ILE A 292 41.73 4.63 6.85
CA ILE A 292 40.55 3.77 6.92
C ILE A 292 39.45 4.41 6.08
N ASN A 293 39.04 3.71 5.03
CA ASN A 293 37.94 4.09 4.18
C ASN A 293 36.94 2.92 4.13
N THR A 294 35.76 3.12 4.69
CA THR A 294 34.75 2.09 4.76
C THR A 294 33.36 2.72 4.58
N SER A 295 32.38 1.91 4.31
CA SER A 295 31.01 2.40 4.06
C SER A 295 29.94 1.49 4.64
N ALA A 296 28.79 2.08 4.88
CA ALA A 296 27.57 1.37 5.24
C ALA A 296 26.40 1.93 4.42
N THR A 297 25.40 1.10 4.19
CA THR A 297 24.17 1.45 3.49
C THR A 297 23.02 1.55 4.49
N LEU A 298 22.28 2.65 4.44
CA LEU A 298 21.02 2.80 5.16
C LEU A 298 19.90 2.09 4.37
N ASN A 299 19.23 1.14 5.01
CA ASN A 299 18.15 0.38 4.44
C ASN A 299 16.84 0.73 5.12
N ILE A 300 15.79 0.87 4.32
CA ILE A 300 14.42 1.13 4.79
C ILE A 300 13.56 -0.04 4.32
N ILE A 301 12.92 -0.74 5.24
CA ILE A 301 12.02 -1.85 4.93
C ILE A 301 10.63 -1.60 5.52
N TYR A 302 9.64 -2.21 4.90
CA TYR A 302 8.23 -2.12 5.26
C TYR A 302 7.74 -3.55 5.53
N PRO A 303 7.87 -4.02 6.79
CA PRO A 303 7.53 -5.38 7.17
C PRO A 303 6.05 -5.72 6.99
#